data_afe857b08686b84f6798fe0f4d58f7e9
#
_entry.id   afe857b08686b84f6798fe0f4d58f7e9
#
_cell.length_a   1.000
_cell.length_b   1.000
_cell.length_c   1.000
_cell.angle_alpha   90.00
_cell.angle_beta   90.00
_cell.angle_gamma   90.00
#
_symmetry.space_group_name_H-M   'P 1'
#
loop_
_entity.id
_entity.type
_entity.pdbx_description
1 polymer ?
#
loop_
_entity_poly.entity_id
_entity_poly.type
_entity_poly.pdbx_seq_one_letter_code
_entity_poly.pdbx_strand_id
1 'polypeptide(L)'
;MTDEEPAELQETTDTEGAVHGNEDDLMFDLHMHTVFSDGKNTAEEMVQEAIRKGLETVGISDHSSGDPCGMKLEENVLYKAEIGRLKEKYAGQIRVLCGLERDFLTDDFSEYDYTIGSVHWLPMPDGHRVSIDWTAEKLREGAEKYFAGDMYAVAEAFYAAEARVVEVTKCDIIGHFDLMTKFIEQDPAFDPTHPRYVRAWQEAADALLATGKPFEVNTGAMSRGYRTSPYPSAEIRQYILARGGKLLLSSDAHAKENIAYGFDTVAGREDFLQSWG
;
A
#
# COMPACT_ATOMS: atom_id res chain seq x y z
N MET A 1 23.37 -33.30 -68.53
CA MET A 1 22.21 -32.44 -68.75
C MET A 1 21.17 -32.92 -67.77
N THR A 2 21.13 -32.28 -66.64
CA THR A 2 20.04 -32.34 -65.67
C THR A 2 20.04 -30.94 -64.99
N ASP A 3 19.03 -30.18 -65.34
CA ASP A 3 18.78 -28.80 -64.85
C ASP A 3 18.33 -28.87 -63.38
N GLU A 4 19.05 -28.22 -62.51
CA GLU A 4 18.57 -27.92 -61.14
C GLU A 4 18.07 -26.50 -61.10
N GLU A 5 16.76 -26.32 -60.82
CA GLU A 5 16.14 -25.07 -60.50
C GLU A 5 16.52 -24.59 -59.09
N PRO A 6 16.67 -23.27 -58.85
CA PRO A 6 17.00 -22.76 -57.55
C PRO A 6 15.74 -22.65 -56.65
N ALA A 7 15.88 -23.08 -55.40
CA ALA A 7 14.86 -23.01 -54.35
C ALA A 7 14.57 -21.53 -53.95
N GLU A 8 13.29 -21.13 -53.98
CA GLU A 8 12.78 -19.90 -53.46
C GLU A 8 12.88 -19.86 -51.91
N LEU A 9 13.53 -18.82 -51.44
CA LEU A 9 13.53 -18.45 -50.02
C LEU A 9 12.17 -17.87 -49.66
N GLN A 10 11.40 -18.59 -48.83
CA GLN A 10 10.21 -18.04 -48.16
C GLN A 10 10.65 -17.11 -47.04
N GLU A 11 10.34 -15.85 -47.19
CA GLU A 11 10.36 -14.85 -46.10
C GLU A 11 9.31 -15.24 -45.07
N THR A 12 9.77 -15.62 -43.88
CA THR A 12 8.91 -15.74 -42.71
C THR A 12 8.70 -14.37 -42.14
N THR A 13 7.52 -13.82 -42.36
CA THR A 13 7.05 -12.62 -41.67
C THR A 13 6.83 -12.99 -40.19
N ASP A 14 7.72 -12.52 -39.33
CA ASP A 14 7.51 -12.51 -37.89
C ASP A 14 6.30 -11.60 -37.57
N THR A 15 5.16 -12.23 -37.30
CA THR A 15 4.03 -11.56 -36.69
C THR A 15 4.40 -11.27 -35.24
N GLU A 16 4.64 -10.01 -34.95
CA GLU A 16 4.68 -9.49 -33.57
C GLU A 16 3.45 -10.00 -32.84
N GLY A 17 3.70 -10.84 -31.83
CA GLY A 17 2.68 -11.35 -30.96
C GLY A 17 2.08 -10.19 -30.14
N ALA A 18 0.83 -9.85 -30.45
CA ALA A 18 0.04 -9.03 -29.57
C ALA A 18 -0.07 -9.78 -28.24
N VAL A 19 0.54 -9.21 -27.20
CA VAL A 19 0.33 -9.65 -25.81
C VAL A 19 -1.14 -9.37 -25.52
N HIS A 20 -1.98 -10.41 -25.58
CA HIS A 20 -3.32 -10.34 -25.02
C HIS A 20 -3.14 -10.21 -23.50
N GLY A 21 -3.34 -9.02 -22.94
CA GLY A 21 -3.56 -8.84 -21.51
C GLY A 21 -4.74 -9.73 -21.11
N ASN A 22 -4.57 -10.52 -20.08
CA ASN A 22 -5.67 -11.25 -19.46
C ASN A 22 -6.67 -10.21 -18.92
N GLU A 23 -7.98 -10.42 -19.14
CA GLU A 23 -9.07 -9.56 -18.68
C GLU A 23 -9.17 -9.45 -17.15
N ASP A 24 -8.26 -10.09 -16.39
CA ASP A 24 -8.19 -10.11 -14.92
C ASP A 24 -7.07 -9.20 -14.35
N ASP A 25 -6.45 -8.32 -15.13
CA ASP A 25 -5.41 -7.44 -14.62
C ASP A 25 -6.03 -6.27 -13.85
N LEU A 26 -5.63 -6.16 -12.58
CA LEU A 26 -5.98 -5.03 -11.72
C LEU A 26 -5.50 -3.73 -12.36
N MET A 27 -6.45 -2.84 -12.67
CA MET A 27 -6.19 -1.67 -13.49
C MET A 27 -5.97 -0.39 -12.67
N PHE A 28 -5.73 -0.51 -11.36
CA PHE A 28 -5.50 0.65 -10.50
C PHE A 28 -4.45 0.37 -9.41
N ASP A 29 -3.78 1.45 -8.97
CA ASP A 29 -2.91 1.47 -7.80
C ASP A 29 -3.11 2.81 -7.07
N LEU A 30 -3.48 2.76 -5.78
CA LEU A 30 -3.90 3.93 -5.01
C LEU A 30 -2.95 4.31 -3.89
N HIS A 31 -1.83 3.58 -3.70
CA HIS A 31 -0.90 3.87 -2.63
C HIS A 31 0.51 4.05 -3.19
N MET A 32 0.93 5.31 -3.25
CA MET A 32 2.29 5.65 -3.69
C MET A 32 2.70 7.04 -3.20
N HIS A 33 4.00 7.20 -3.03
CA HIS A 33 4.66 8.37 -2.47
C HIS A 33 5.52 9.07 -3.49
N THR A 34 5.66 10.38 -3.33
CA THR A 34 6.44 11.25 -4.22
C THR A 34 7.43 12.09 -3.42
N VAL A 35 8.13 12.98 -4.11
CA VAL A 35 9.02 13.96 -3.46
C VAL A 35 8.29 14.98 -2.58
N PHE A 36 6.97 14.92 -2.47
CA PHE A 36 6.21 15.68 -1.48
C PHE A 36 6.33 15.10 -0.07
N SER A 37 6.58 13.79 0.05
CA SER A 37 6.91 13.15 1.33
C SER A 37 8.29 12.46 1.21
N ASP A 38 8.34 11.14 1.18
CA ASP A 38 9.58 10.35 1.18
C ASP A 38 9.79 9.50 -0.07
N GLY A 39 8.97 9.68 -1.09
CA GLY A 39 9.15 9.07 -2.40
C GLY A 39 10.33 9.67 -3.18
N LYS A 40 10.86 8.89 -4.12
CA LYS A 40 12.05 9.26 -4.92
C LYS A 40 11.73 10.05 -6.18
N ASN A 41 10.51 9.98 -6.65
CA ASN A 41 10.08 10.51 -7.94
C ASN A 41 9.05 11.62 -7.77
N THR A 42 8.96 12.49 -8.78
CA THR A 42 7.88 13.46 -8.86
C THR A 42 6.54 12.78 -9.14
N ALA A 43 5.43 13.43 -8.77
CA ALA A 43 4.09 12.91 -9.07
C ALA A 43 3.90 12.66 -10.58
N GLU A 44 4.47 13.51 -11.43
CA GLU A 44 4.39 13.32 -12.88
C GLU A 44 5.14 12.07 -13.36
N GLU A 45 6.33 11.78 -12.85
CA GLU A 45 7.05 10.55 -13.17
C GLU A 45 6.29 9.30 -12.73
N MET A 46 5.60 9.36 -11.58
CA MET A 46 4.75 8.27 -11.11
C MET A 46 3.56 8.04 -12.07
N VAL A 47 2.87 9.11 -12.48
CA VAL A 47 1.76 9.02 -13.44
C VAL A 47 2.22 8.47 -14.79
N GLN A 48 3.36 8.93 -15.32
CA GLN A 48 3.91 8.43 -16.59
C GLN A 48 4.24 6.94 -16.52
N GLU A 49 4.81 6.49 -15.43
CA GLU A 49 5.12 5.07 -15.24
C GLU A 49 3.85 4.22 -15.08
N ALA A 50 2.82 4.73 -14.39
CA ALA A 50 1.52 4.07 -14.28
C ALA A 50 0.87 3.87 -15.67
N ILE A 51 0.93 4.88 -16.54
CA ILE A 51 0.49 4.77 -17.95
C ILE A 51 1.30 3.71 -18.69
N ARG A 52 2.64 3.72 -18.55
CA ARG A 52 3.53 2.74 -19.20
C ARG A 52 3.22 1.30 -18.76
N LYS A 53 2.80 1.12 -17.52
CA LYS A 53 2.38 -0.18 -16.96
C LYS A 53 0.94 -0.57 -17.29
N GLY A 54 0.19 0.28 -17.99
CA GLY A 54 -1.16 0.01 -18.46
C GLY A 54 -2.26 0.19 -17.40
N LEU A 55 -1.98 0.93 -16.31
CA LEU A 55 -3.01 1.24 -15.32
C LEU A 55 -4.04 2.21 -15.91
N GLU A 56 -5.31 2.02 -15.55
CA GLU A 56 -6.41 2.95 -15.87
C GLU A 56 -6.61 4.03 -14.80
N THR A 57 -6.26 3.72 -13.57
CA THR A 57 -6.36 4.65 -12.44
C THR A 57 -5.09 4.60 -11.59
N VAL A 58 -4.58 5.79 -11.28
CA VAL A 58 -3.46 5.98 -10.36
C VAL A 58 -3.83 6.99 -9.29
N GLY A 59 -3.55 6.67 -8.03
CA GLY A 59 -3.73 7.58 -6.90
C GLY A 59 -2.38 7.93 -6.27
N ILE A 60 -2.09 9.22 -6.13
CA ILE A 60 -0.94 9.71 -5.38
C ILE A 60 -1.41 9.96 -3.95
N SER A 61 -0.72 9.40 -2.94
CA SER A 61 -1.18 9.39 -1.55
C SER A 61 -0.04 9.65 -0.56
N ASP A 62 0.72 10.71 -0.79
CA ASP A 62 1.84 11.09 0.09
C ASP A 62 1.43 11.13 1.58
N HIS A 63 2.39 10.94 2.50
CA HIS A 63 2.16 10.96 3.94
C HIS A 63 1.65 12.31 4.43
N SER A 64 0.70 12.28 5.37
CA SER A 64 0.18 13.46 6.05
C SER A 64 1.17 14.05 7.06
N SER A 65 0.91 15.27 7.50
CA SER A 65 1.72 16.02 8.49
C SER A 65 1.89 15.30 9.84
N GLY A 66 1.11 14.29 10.16
CA GLY A 66 1.26 13.46 11.36
C GLY A 66 2.50 12.59 11.38
N ASP A 67 3.01 12.24 10.20
CA ASP A 67 4.24 11.45 10.03
C ASP A 67 5.48 12.37 9.96
N PRO A 68 6.63 11.99 10.57
CA PRO A 68 7.89 12.74 10.45
C PRO A 68 8.41 12.89 9.01
N CYS A 69 8.05 11.99 8.11
CA CYS A 69 8.37 12.06 6.67
C CYS A 69 7.27 12.75 5.85
N GLY A 70 6.16 13.11 6.49
CA GLY A 70 4.98 13.65 5.82
C GLY A 70 5.12 15.09 5.37
N MET A 71 4.24 15.46 4.44
CA MET A 71 4.10 16.84 3.98
C MET A 71 3.69 17.76 5.12
N LYS A 72 4.21 18.98 5.14
CA LYS A 72 3.69 20.00 6.03
C LYS A 72 2.33 20.50 5.55
N LEU A 73 1.48 20.93 6.48
CA LEU A 73 0.13 21.42 6.15
C LEU A 73 0.13 22.54 5.08
N GLU A 74 1.12 23.42 5.13
CA GLU A 74 1.27 24.51 4.15
C GLU A 74 1.64 24.01 2.74
N GLU A 75 2.19 22.81 2.60
CA GLU A 75 2.56 22.18 1.32
C GLU A 75 1.37 21.54 0.62
N ASN A 76 0.28 21.25 1.34
CA ASN A 76 -0.93 20.63 0.79
C ASN A 76 -1.53 21.39 -0.39
N VAL A 77 -1.43 22.71 -0.40
CA VAL A 77 -1.94 23.55 -1.50
C VAL A 77 -1.15 23.27 -2.79
N LEU A 78 0.18 23.18 -2.68
CA LEU A 78 1.05 22.89 -3.81
C LEU A 78 0.87 21.44 -4.29
N TYR A 79 0.75 20.50 -3.36
CA TYR A 79 0.48 19.10 -3.66
C TYR A 79 -0.82 18.94 -4.46
N LYS A 80 -1.93 19.48 -3.94
CA LYS A 80 -3.24 19.41 -4.61
C LYS A 80 -3.24 20.11 -5.96
N ALA A 81 -2.54 21.25 -6.08
CA ALA A 81 -2.41 21.98 -7.34
C ALA A 81 -1.64 21.14 -8.38
N GLU A 82 -0.55 20.49 -7.99
CA GLU A 82 0.21 19.62 -8.88
C GLU A 82 -0.61 18.41 -9.34
N ILE A 83 -1.28 17.71 -8.42
CA ILE A 83 -2.13 16.58 -8.81
C ILE A 83 -3.28 17.04 -9.70
N GLY A 84 -3.88 18.21 -9.41
CA GLY A 84 -4.90 18.81 -10.27
C GLY A 84 -4.40 19.08 -11.69
N ARG A 85 -3.20 19.62 -11.82
CA ARG A 85 -2.54 19.81 -13.13
C ARG A 85 -2.34 18.48 -13.88
N LEU A 86 -1.95 17.43 -13.16
CA LEU A 86 -1.75 16.10 -13.75
C LEU A 86 -3.07 15.46 -14.18
N LYS A 87 -4.16 15.61 -13.40
CA LYS A 87 -5.51 15.19 -13.80
C LYS A 87 -5.90 15.77 -15.15
N GLU A 88 -5.67 17.08 -15.35
CA GLU A 88 -5.99 17.76 -16.63
C GLU A 88 -5.05 17.30 -17.74
N LYS A 89 -3.74 17.23 -17.48
CA LYS A 89 -2.72 16.89 -18.47
C LYS A 89 -2.89 15.49 -19.06
N TYR A 90 -3.25 14.53 -18.21
CA TYR A 90 -3.37 13.12 -18.59
C TYR A 90 -4.82 12.65 -18.77
N ALA A 91 -5.79 13.58 -18.80
CA ALA A 91 -7.18 13.29 -19.08
C ALA A 91 -7.33 12.47 -20.38
N GLY A 92 -8.09 11.36 -20.29
CA GLY A 92 -8.29 10.44 -21.40
C GLY A 92 -7.17 9.41 -21.62
N GLN A 93 -6.07 9.48 -20.85
CA GLN A 93 -5.02 8.46 -20.84
C GLN A 93 -5.07 7.61 -19.57
N ILE A 94 -5.22 8.25 -18.42
CA ILE A 94 -5.31 7.61 -17.12
C ILE A 94 -6.14 8.50 -16.17
N ARG A 95 -6.89 7.89 -15.27
CA ARG A 95 -7.57 8.61 -14.18
C ARG A 95 -6.57 8.85 -13.05
N VAL A 96 -6.23 10.12 -12.79
CA VAL A 96 -5.35 10.49 -11.67
C VAL A 96 -6.20 10.92 -10.48
N LEU A 97 -5.90 10.40 -9.28
CA LEU A 97 -6.58 10.74 -8.04
C LEU A 97 -5.60 11.40 -7.06
N CYS A 98 -6.10 12.42 -6.35
CA CYS A 98 -5.39 13.08 -5.27
C CYS A 98 -5.77 12.40 -3.96
N GLY A 99 -4.92 11.53 -3.46
CA GLY A 99 -5.08 10.87 -2.18
C GLY A 99 -4.24 11.49 -1.08
N LEU A 100 -4.35 10.95 0.12
CA LEU A 100 -3.46 11.21 1.25
C LEU A 100 -3.38 9.97 2.11
N GLU A 101 -2.17 9.54 2.50
CA GLU A 101 -2.00 8.59 3.57
C GLU A 101 -2.00 9.33 4.92
N ARG A 102 -3.08 9.17 5.67
CA ARG A 102 -3.25 9.75 7.00
C ARG A 102 -2.70 8.85 8.06
N ASP A 103 -1.62 9.29 8.72
CA ASP A 103 -1.17 8.65 9.95
C ASP A 103 -2.21 8.80 11.07
N PHE A 104 -2.25 7.83 11.99
CA PHE A 104 -3.13 7.87 13.17
C PHE A 104 -2.97 9.13 14.03
N LEU A 105 -1.82 9.80 13.93
CA LEU A 105 -1.50 11.06 14.61
C LEU A 105 -1.70 12.30 13.74
N THR A 106 -2.38 12.17 12.59
CA THR A 106 -2.59 13.28 11.65
C THR A 106 -3.43 14.40 12.27
N ASP A 107 -3.16 15.61 11.84
CA ASP A 107 -4.00 16.81 12.06
C ASP A 107 -4.58 17.38 10.74
N ASP A 108 -4.30 16.70 9.60
CA ASP A 108 -4.85 17.06 8.29
C ASP A 108 -6.16 16.33 7.99
N PHE A 109 -7.27 17.06 8.12
CA PHE A 109 -8.60 16.61 7.75
C PHE A 109 -9.16 17.34 6.51
N SER A 110 -8.29 17.96 5.70
CA SER A 110 -8.72 18.58 4.45
C SER A 110 -9.22 17.52 3.45
N GLU A 111 -10.02 17.96 2.49
CA GLU A 111 -10.63 17.06 1.50
C GLU A 111 -9.63 16.57 0.45
N TYR A 112 -9.72 15.29 0.13
CA TYR A 112 -9.01 14.58 -0.94
C TYR A 112 -10.00 13.72 -1.71
N ASP A 113 -9.61 13.17 -2.87
CA ASP A 113 -10.49 12.24 -3.60
C ASP A 113 -10.69 10.94 -2.81
N TYR A 114 -9.68 10.52 -2.05
CA TYR A 114 -9.69 9.40 -1.10
C TYR A 114 -8.57 9.56 -0.07
N THR A 115 -8.66 8.80 1.00
CA THR A 115 -7.63 8.77 2.04
C THR A 115 -7.37 7.34 2.52
N ILE A 116 -6.13 7.04 2.84
CA ILE A 116 -5.68 5.79 3.44
C ILE A 116 -5.37 6.09 4.91
N GLY A 117 -5.84 5.26 5.83
CA GLY A 117 -5.56 5.42 7.25
C GLY A 117 -4.54 4.39 7.72
N SER A 118 -3.47 4.85 8.36
CA SER A 118 -2.31 4.04 8.72
C SER A 118 -1.83 4.32 10.14
N VAL A 119 -1.23 3.34 10.79
CA VAL A 119 -0.62 3.46 12.12
C VAL A 119 0.87 3.19 12.02
N HIS A 120 1.67 4.25 11.81
CA HIS A 120 3.13 4.16 11.80
C HIS A 120 3.73 4.39 13.20
N TRP A 121 3.01 5.10 14.05
CA TRP A 121 3.47 5.56 15.35
C TRP A 121 2.43 5.33 16.44
N LEU A 122 2.87 4.76 17.56
CA LEU A 122 2.02 4.68 18.76
C LEU A 122 2.28 5.90 19.66
N PRO A 123 1.24 6.65 20.04
CA PRO A 123 1.40 7.73 21.00
C PRO A 123 1.63 7.16 22.41
N MET A 124 2.60 7.73 23.14
CA MET A 124 2.90 7.35 24.50
C MET A 124 2.43 8.42 25.49
N PRO A 125 2.13 8.05 26.76
CA PRO A 125 1.60 8.98 27.76
C PRO A 125 2.50 10.18 28.05
N ASP A 126 3.80 10.05 27.82
CA ASP A 126 4.80 11.12 28.04
C ASP A 126 4.96 12.07 26.84
N GLY A 127 4.09 11.93 25.83
CA GLY A 127 4.12 12.75 24.61
C GLY A 127 5.13 12.25 23.55
N HIS A 128 5.88 11.19 23.84
CA HIS A 128 6.69 10.52 22.82
C HIS A 128 5.84 9.61 21.94
N ARG A 129 6.46 9.06 20.91
CA ARG A 129 5.86 8.06 20.02
C ARG A 129 6.80 6.88 19.83
N VAL A 130 6.26 5.68 19.72
CA VAL A 130 6.99 4.46 19.35
C VAL A 130 6.79 4.20 17.87
N SER A 131 7.88 4.07 17.13
CA SER A 131 7.84 3.70 15.73
C SER A 131 7.54 2.23 15.56
N ILE A 132 6.60 1.92 14.68
CA ILE A 132 6.25 0.54 14.33
C ILE A 132 7.15 0.00 13.22
N ASP A 133 7.48 0.83 12.24
CA ASP A 133 8.06 0.36 10.97
C ASP A 133 9.33 1.10 10.51
N TRP A 134 9.90 2.00 11.31
CA TRP A 134 11.12 2.72 10.93
C TRP A 134 12.33 1.79 10.80
N THR A 135 12.69 1.11 11.90
CA THR A 135 13.67 0.01 11.93
C THR A 135 13.28 -1.01 13.01
N ALA A 136 13.73 -2.27 12.85
CA ALA A 136 13.53 -3.31 13.85
C ALA A 136 14.14 -2.91 15.22
N GLU A 137 15.28 -2.23 15.21
CA GLU A 137 15.94 -1.72 16.43
C GLU A 137 15.06 -0.68 17.14
N LYS A 138 14.51 0.29 16.39
CA LYS A 138 13.61 1.32 16.96
C LYS A 138 12.33 0.75 17.55
N LEU A 139 11.76 -0.26 16.91
CA LEU A 139 10.63 -0.99 17.46
C LEU A 139 10.98 -1.68 18.78
N ARG A 140 12.15 -2.35 18.86
CA ARG A 140 12.64 -2.97 20.10
C ARG A 140 12.95 -1.96 21.19
N GLU A 141 13.61 -0.84 20.86
CA GLU A 141 13.85 0.26 21.81
C GLU A 141 12.54 0.79 22.41
N GLY A 142 11.51 0.95 21.58
CA GLY A 142 10.16 1.33 22.01
C GLY A 142 9.52 0.28 22.94
N ALA A 143 9.65 -1.00 22.59
CA ALA A 143 9.18 -2.11 23.41
C ALA A 143 9.87 -2.12 24.79
N GLU A 144 11.18 -2.01 24.84
CA GLU A 144 11.95 -1.96 26.10
C GLU A 144 11.53 -0.78 26.95
N LYS A 145 11.45 0.41 26.36
CA LYS A 145 11.18 1.65 27.12
C LYS A 145 9.76 1.71 27.70
N TYR A 146 8.75 1.26 26.92
CA TYR A 146 7.35 1.52 27.26
C TYR A 146 6.54 0.27 27.59
N PHE A 147 7.04 -0.93 27.20
CA PHE A 147 6.32 -2.18 27.33
C PHE A 147 7.15 -3.26 28.05
N ALA A 148 8.21 -2.88 28.76
CA ALA A 148 9.12 -3.79 29.47
C ALA A 148 9.67 -4.95 28.59
N GLY A 149 9.89 -4.69 27.31
CA GLY A 149 10.37 -5.66 26.33
C GLY A 149 9.29 -6.64 25.82
N ASP A 150 8.04 -6.51 26.24
CA ASP A 150 6.94 -7.39 25.81
C ASP A 150 6.41 -6.98 24.44
N MET A 151 6.87 -7.63 23.37
CA MET A 151 6.43 -7.39 22.00
C MET A 151 4.94 -7.72 21.77
N TYR A 152 4.34 -8.59 22.56
CA TYR A 152 2.90 -8.84 22.47
C TYR A 152 2.09 -7.69 23.07
N ALA A 153 2.61 -7.00 24.08
CA ALA A 153 1.97 -5.78 24.58
C ALA A 153 2.08 -4.63 23.54
N VAL A 154 3.17 -4.56 22.80
CA VAL A 154 3.28 -3.64 21.63
C VAL A 154 2.24 -3.97 20.57
N ALA A 155 2.08 -5.26 20.23
CA ALA A 155 1.07 -5.72 19.28
C ALA A 155 -0.35 -5.39 19.73
N GLU A 156 -0.68 -5.63 21.00
CA GLU A 156 -1.98 -5.28 21.57
C GLU A 156 -2.26 -3.78 21.48
N ALA A 157 -1.25 -2.93 21.75
CA ALA A 157 -1.37 -1.48 21.62
C ALA A 157 -1.51 -1.04 20.15
N PHE A 158 -0.74 -1.64 19.23
CA PHE A 158 -0.82 -1.38 17.80
C PHE A 158 -2.21 -1.72 17.25
N TYR A 159 -2.72 -2.91 17.49
CA TYR A 159 -4.04 -3.32 17.02
C TYR A 159 -5.18 -2.57 17.71
N ALA A 160 -5.00 -2.10 18.96
CA ALA A 160 -5.94 -1.19 19.58
C ALA A 160 -6.00 0.18 18.89
N ALA A 161 -4.88 0.67 18.34
CA ALA A 161 -4.86 1.87 17.50
C ALA A 161 -5.48 1.58 16.12
N GLU A 162 -5.10 0.46 15.46
CA GLU A 162 -5.68 0.02 14.20
C GLU A 162 -7.21 -0.09 14.27
N ALA A 163 -7.77 -0.68 15.32
CA ALA A 163 -9.22 -0.78 15.53
C ALA A 163 -9.95 0.57 15.45
N ARG A 164 -9.24 1.67 15.64
CA ARG A 164 -9.75 3.04 15.65
C ARG A 164 -9.30 3.87 14.46
N VAL A 165 -8.51 3.32 13.53
CA VAL A 165 -7.90 4.11 12.45
C VAL A 165 -8.95 4.80 11.61
N VAL A 166 -10.07 4.15 11.27
CA VAL A 166 -11.19 4.77 10.53
C VAL A 166 -11.88 5.87 11.34
N GLU A 167 -12.08 5.65 12.65
CA GLU A 167 -12.67 6.67 13.54
C GLU A 167 -11.79 7.92 13.62
N VAL A 168 -10.48 7.72 13.78
CA VAL A 168 -9.52 8.82 14.03
C VAL A 168 -9.17 9.55 12.73
N THR A 169 -8.80 8.82 11.67
CA THR A 169 -8.32 9.41 10.42
C THR A 169 -9.42 9.76 9.43
N LYS A 170 -10.64 9.23 9.62
CA LYS A 170 -11.76 9.34 8.67
C LYS A 170 -11.41 8.78 7.27
N CYS A 171 -10.58 7.77 7.21
CA CYS A 171 -10.08 7.22 5.97
C CYS A 171 -11.14 6.45 5.18
N ASP A 172 -10.86 6.30 3.89
CA ASP A 172 -11.65 5.51 2.95
C ASP A 172 -11.12 4.09 2.77
N ILE A 173 -9.81 3.90 3.00
CA ILE A 173 -9.07 2.64 2.88
C ILE A 173 -8.30 2.42 4.19
N ILE A 174 -8.32 1.20 4.70
CA ILE A 174 -7.49 0.79 5.84
C ILE A 174 -6.15 0.35 5.29
N GLY A 175 -5.07 1.10 5.60
CA GLY A 175 -3.70 0.82 5.15
C GLY A 175 -3.13 -0.44 5.78
N HIS A 176 -2.09 -0.98 5.20
CA HIS A 176 -1.23 -2.11 5.64
C HIS A 176 -1.46 -2.64 7.08
N PHE A 177 -2.62 -3.21 7.31
CA PHE A 177 -3.22 -3.56 8.61
C PHE A 177 -2.31 -4.31 9.60
N ASP A 178 -1.35 -5.11 9.14
CA ASP A 178 -0.38 -5.81 10.00
C ASP A 178 1.05 -5.28 9.86
N LEU A 179 1.22 -3.96 9.64
CA LEU A 179 2.49 -3.27 9.42
C LEU A 179 3.58 -3.63 10.44
N MET A 180 3.21 -3.88 11.69
CA MET A 180 4.17 -4.27 12.73
C MET A 180 4.93 -5.56 12.43
N THR A 181 4.52 -6.32 11.41
CA THR A 181 5.22 -7.53 10.94
C THR A 181 6.29 -7.23 9.88
N LYS A 182 6.57 -5.96 9.58
CA LYS A 182 7.51 -5.54 8.53
C LYS A 182 8.85 -6.28 8.57
N PHE A 183 9.42 -6.44 9.76
CA PHE A 183 10.75 -7.01 9.93
C PHE A 183 10.74 -8.50 10.32
N ILE A 184 9.58 -9.14 10.44
CA ILE A 184 9.44 -10.45 11.08
C ILE A 184 10.19 -11.58 10.36
N GLU A 185 10.36 -11.46 9.03
CA GLU A 185 11.09 -12.46 8.24
C GLU A 185 12.61 -12.32 8.38
N GLN A 186 13.10 -11.12 8.69
CA GLN A 186 14.54 -10.82 8.82
C GLN A 186 15.00 -10.80 10.28
N ASP A 187 14.15 -10.33 11.17
CA ASP A 187 14.41 -10.18 12.60
C ASP A 187 13.13 -10.52 13.40
N PRO A 188 12.85 -11.83 13.65
CA PRO A 188 11.63 -12.26 14.31
C PRO A 188 11.60 -11.82 15.79
N ALA A 189 10.91 -10.70 16.03
CA ALA A 189 10.76 -10.13 17.38
C ALA A 189 9.69 -10.84 18.23
N PHE A 190 8.77 -11.56 17.60
CA PHE A 190 7.67 -12.30 18.24
C PHE A 190 7.17 -13.43 17.33
N ASP A 191 6.36 -14.33 17.90
CA ASP A 191 5.67 -15.39 17.15
C ASP A 191 4.28 -14.90 16.70
N PRO A 192 3.99 -14.74 15.39
CA PRO A 192 2.69 -14.28 14.90
C PRO A 192 1.56 -15.30 15.11
N THR A 193 1.86 -16.54 15.53
CA THR A 193 0.85 -17.54 15.89
C THR A 193 0.47 -17.50 17.38
N HIS A 194 1.14 -16.67 18.17
CA HIS A 194 0.89 -16.59 19.60
C HIS A 194 -0.54 -16.07 19.89
N PRO A 195 -1.29 -16.68 20.84
CA PRO A 195 -2.70 -16.35 21.09
C PRO A 195 -2.98 -14.88 21.43
N ARG A 196 -2.05 -14.16 22.06
CA ARG A 196 -2.21 -12.72 22.36
C ARG A 196 -2.19 -11.91 21.05
N TYR A 197 -1.26 -12.20 20.15
CA TYR A 197 -1.16 -11.56 18.84
C TYR A 197 -2.40 -11.85 18.00
N VAL A 198 -2.76 -13.12 17.87
CA VAL A 198 -3.92 -13.56 17.07
C VAL A 198 -5.21 -12.88 17.57
N ARG A 199 -5.45 -12.88 18.87
CA ARG A 199 -6.62 -12.22 19.46
C ARG A 199 -6.62 -10.72 19.16
N ALA A 200 -5.47 -10.04 19.31
CA ALA A 200 -5.38 -8.59 19.10
C ALA A 200 -5.78 -8.20 17.69
N TRP A 201 -5.23 -8.86 16.66
CA TRP A 201 -5.59 -8.53 15.27
C TRP A 201 -7.03 -8.95 14.92
N GLN A 202 -7.56 -10.04 15.49
CA GLN A 202 -8.94 -10.44 15.25
C GLN A 202 -9.93 -9.42 15.82
N GLU A 203 -9.72 -8.95 17.04
CA GLU A 203 -10.55 -7.90 17.66
C GLU A 203 -10.52 -6.60 16.85
N ALA A 204 -9.34 -6.21 16.36
CA ALA A 204 -9.19 -5.01 15.50
C ALA A 204 -9.87 -5.20 14.14
N ALA A 205 -9.68 -6.35 13.50
CA ALA A 205 -10.32 -6.65 12.21
C ALA A 205 -11.86 -6.66 12.33
N ASP A 206 -12.41 -7.24 13.38
CA ASP A 206 -13.86 -7.26 13.62
C ASP A 206 -14.42 -5.84 13.81
N ALA A 207 -13.71 -4.97 14.54
CA ALA A 207 -14.10 -3.57 14.70
C ALA A 207 -14.08 -2.81 13.37
N LEU A 208 -13.06 -3.04 12.55
CA LEU A 208 -12.91 -2.37 11.25
C LEU A 208 -13.88 -2.91 10.18
N LEU A 209 -14.18 -4.21 10.18
CA LEU A 209 -15.20 -4.81 9.31
C LEU A 209 -16.57 -4.15 9.48
N ALA A 210 -16.92 -3.74 10.69
CA ALA A 210 -18.17 -3.02 10.97
C ALA A 210 -18.25 -1.66 10.28
N THR A 211 -17.12 -1.08 9.86
CA THR A 211 -17.08 0.20 9.13
C THR A 211 -17.42 0.07 7.65
N GLY A 212 -17.33 -1.14 7.09
CA GLY A 212 -17.53 -1.42 5.67
C GLY A 212 -16.40 -0.88 4.76
N LYS A 213 -15.34 -0.31 5.32
CA LYS A 213 -14.17 0.17 4.55
C LYS A 213 -13.33 -1.01 4.06
N PRO A 214 -12.75 -0.94 2.85
CA PRO A 214 -11.84 -1.96 2.36
C PRO A 214 -10.50 -1.90 3.08
N PHE A 215 -9.88 -3.09 3.20
CA PHE A 215 -8.51 -3.24 3.67
C PHE A 215 -7.57 -3.30 2.47
N GLU A 216 -6.44 -2.67 2.62
CA GLU A 216 -5.35 -2.72 1.66
C GLU A 216 -4.64 -4.09 1.69
N VAL A 217 -4.32 -4.62 0.51
CA VAL A 217 -3.32 -5.68 0.32
C VAL A 217 -2.08 -5.03 -0.26
N ASN A 218 -1.12 -4.70 0.60
CA ASN A 218 0.00 -3.82 0.32
C ASN A 218 1.27 -4.63 0.02
N THR A 219 1.88 -4.36 -1.13
CA THR A 219 3.11 -5.05 -1.58
C THR A 219 4.40 -4.26 -1.34
N GLY A 220 4.31 -3.10 -0.69
CA GLY A 220 5.45 -2.20 -0.50
C GLY A 220 6.64 -2.82 0.23
N ALA A 221 6.40 -3.63 1.27
CA ALA A 221 7.48 -4.33 1.96
C ALA A 221 8.16 -5.38 1.07
N MET A 222 7.42 -5.98 0.12
CA MET A 222 7.99 -6.92 -0.86
C MET A 222 8.94 -6.19 -1.81
N SER A 223 8.52 -5.05 -2.36
CA SER A 223 9.32 -4.26 -3.29
C SER A 223 10.61 -3.74 -2.66
N ARG A 224 10.60 -3.51 -1.34
CA ARG A 224 11.74 -3.04 -0.55
C ARG A 224 12.57 -4.19 0.06
N GLY A 225 12.17 -5.45 -0.16
CA GLY A 225 12.90 -6.63 0.28
C GLY A 225 12.78 -6.94 1.79
N TYR A 226 11.82 -6.36 2.48
CA TYR A 226 11.57 -6.66 3.90
C TYR A 226 10.77 -7.94 4.10
N ARG A 227 9.84 -8.24 3.17
CA ARG A 227 8.96 -9.41 3.24
C ARG A 227 8.88 -10.12 1.89
N THR A 228 8.51 -11.39 1.94
CA THR A 228 8.21 -12.22 0.75
C THR A 228 6.73 -12.27 0.41
N SER A 229 5.87 -11.76 1.30
CA SER A 229 4.42 -11.71 1.16
C SER A 229 3.87 -10.32 1.49
N PRO A 230 2.69 -9.93 0.92
CA PRO A 230 2.10 -8.62 1.18
C PRO A 230 1.52 -8.51 2.60
N TYR A 231 1.22 -7.28 3.04
CA TYR A 231 0.30 -7.00 4.13
C TYR A 231 -1.17 -7.08 3.65
N PRO A 232 -2.10 -7.45 4.51
CA PRO A 232 -1.85 -8.27 5.68
C PRO A 232 -1.53 -9.72 5.28
N SER A 233 -1.10 -10.53 6.24
CA SER A 233 -0.78 -11.95 6.05
C SER A 233 -1.95 -12.72 5.42
N ALA A 234 -1.67 -13.85 4.79
CA ALA A 234 -2.70 -14.66 4.14
C ALA A 234 -3.82 -15.09 5.10
N GLU A 235 -3.47 -15.40 6.36
CA GLU A 235 -4.45 -15.75 7.39
C GLU A 235 -5.42 -14.60 7.68
N ILE A 236 -4.90 -13.38 7.81
CA ILE A 236 -5.71 -12.19 8.06
C ILE A 236 -6.60 -11.87 6.85
N ARG A 237 -6.07 -11.98 5.62
CA ARG A 237 -6.87 -11.78 4.39
C ARG A 237 -8.04 -12.76 4.32
N GLN A 238 -7.79 -14.05 4.58
CA GLN A 238 -8.84 -15.07 4.62
C GLN A 238 -9.89 -14.78 5.70
N TYR A 239 -9.46 -14.32 6.88
CA TYR A 239 -10.34 -13.94 7.96
C TYR A 239 -11.28 -12.80 7.58
N ILE A 240 -10.73 -11.76 6.92
CA ILE A 240 -11.47 -10.58 6.42
C ILE A 240 -12.50 -11.02 5.37
N LEU A 241 -12.07 -11.74 4.33
CA LEU A 241 -12.96 -12.22 3.26
C LEU A 241 -14.08 -13.13 3.76
N ALA A 242 -13.75 -14.07 4.67
CA ALA A 242 -14.73 -14.98 5.26
C ALA A 242 -15.84 -14.25 6.04
N ARG A 243 -15.62 -12.99 6.42
CA ARG A 243 -16.59 -12.12 7.13
C ARG A 243 -17.24 -11.08 6.23
N GLY A 244 -17.06 -11.19 4.91
CA GLY A 244 -17.63 -10.28 3.92
C GLY A 244 -16.90 -8.94 3.82
N GLY A 245 -15.70 -8.83 4.37
CA GLY A 245 -14.82 -7.68 4.17
C GLY A 245 -14.30 -7.58 2.75
N LYS A 246 -13.83 -6.41 2.37
CA LYS A 246 -13.31 -6.10 1.03
C LYS A 246 -11.81 -5.89 1.10
N LEU A 247 -11.11 -6.39 0.09
CA LEU A 247 -9.67 -6.19 -0.09
C LEU A 247 -9.41 -5.44 -1.38
N LEU A 248 -8.35 -4.64 -1.45
CA LEU A 248 -7.83 -4.02 -2.67
C LEU A 248 -6.30 -4.08 -2.69
N LEU A 249 -5.71 -4.25 -3.89
CA LEU A 249 -4.26 -4.22 -4.04
C LEU A 249 -3.72 -2.79 -4.09
N SER A 250 -2.55 -2.60 -3.51
CA SER A 250 -1.76 -1.38 -3.61
C SER A 250 -0.26 -1.67 -3.50
N SER A 251 0.55 -0.82 -4.09
CA SER A 251 2.00 -1.05 -4.11
C SER A 251 2.77 -0.32 -3.03
N ASP A 252 2.23 0.74 -2.44
CA ASP A 252 2.95 1.61 -1.50
C ASP A 252 4.32 2.00 -2.07
N ALA A 253 4.28 2.43 -3.35
CA ALA A 253 5.47 2.64 -4.15
C ALA A 253 6.17 3.95 -3.77
N HIS A 254 7.41 3.85 -3.27
CA HIS A 254 8.29 5.00 -3.02
C HIS A 254 9.27 5.29 -4.18
N ALA A 255 9.16 4.50 -5.25
CA ALA A 255 9.88 4.69 -6.50
C ALA A 255 9.01 4.20 -7.65
N LYS A 256 9.06 4.90 -8.79
CA LYS A 256 8.19 4.59 -9.94
C LYS A 256 8.30 3.14 -10.44
N GLU A 257 9.47 2.54 -10.32
CA GLU A 257 9.70 1.14 -10.70
C GLU A 257 8.82 0.17 -9.91
N ASN A 258 8.42 0.56 -8.70
CA ASN A 258 7.67 -0.26 -7.76
C ASN A 258 6.13 -0.13 -7.88
N ILE A 259 5.62 0.72 -8.76
CA ILE A 259 4.18 0.82 -9.04
C ILE A 259 3.65 -0.55 -9.46
N ALA A 260 2.53 -1.00 -8.87
CA ALA A 260 1.92 -2.31 -9.09
C ALA A 260 2.89 -3.49 -8.89
N TYR A 261 3.89 -3.35 -8.01
CA TYR A 261 4.90 -4.39 -7.77
C TYR A 261 4.26 -5.68 -7.26
N GLY A 262 4.50 -6.78 -7.98
CA GLY A 262 4.09 -8.13 -7.56
C GLY A 262 2.58 -8.38 -7.52
N PHE A 263 1.75 -7.51 -8.10
CA PHE A 263 0.30 -7.69 -8.13
C PHE A 263 -0.12 -9.02 -8.74
N ASP A 264 0.59 -9.46 -9.76
CA ASP A 264 0.40 -10.75 -10.46
C ASP A 264 0.75 -11.96 -9.60
N THR A 265 1.54 -11.78 -8.54
CA THR A 265 1.99 -12.86 -7.65
C THR A 265 1.12 -13.06 -6.42
N VAL A 266 0.19 -12.13 -6.13
CA VAL A 266 -0.67 -12.22 -4.94
C VAL A 266 -1.80 -13.22 -5.17
N ALA A 267 -1.80 -14.30 -4.37
CA ALA A 267 -2.84 -15.31 -4.44
C ALA A 267 -4.19 -14.78 -3.93
N GLY A 268 -5.29 -15.15 -4.61
CA GLY A 268 -6.65 -14.75 -4.25
C GLY A 268 -7.03 -13.34 -4.70
N ARG A 269 -6.23 -12.71 -5.57
CA ARG A 269 -6.48 -11.35 -6.08
C ARG A 269 -7.79 -11.23 -6.86
N GLU A 270 -8.29 -12.32 -7.41
CA GLU A 270 -9.57 -12.41 -8.11
C GLU A 270 -10.77 -12.08 -7.20
N ASP A 271 -10.63 -12.25 -5.89
CA ASP A 271 -11.64 -11.92 -4.89
C ASP A 271 -11.56 -10.45 -4.41
N PHE A 272 -10.57 -9.68 -4.88
CA PHE A 272 -10.35 -8.30 -4.46
C PHE A 272 -11.15 -7.32 -5.32
N LEU A 273 -11.25 -6.07 -4.87
CA LEU A 273 -11.87 -5.01 -5.67
C LEU A 273 -11.08 -4.81 -6.97
N GLN A 274 -11.77 -4.86 -8.11
CA GLN A 274 -11.18 -4.70 -9.44
C GLN A 274 -11.22 -3.26 -9.94
N SER A 275 -11.94 -2.37 -9.26
CA SER A 275 -12.03 -0.96 -9.61
C SER A 275 -12.25 -0.10 -8.38
N TRP A 276 -11.85 1.14 -8.47
CA TRP A 276 -12.10 2.15 -7.45
C TRP A 276 -13.06 3.21 -8.00
N GLY A 277 -14.20 3.36 -7.36
CA GLY A 277 -15.33 4.29 -7.39
C GLY A 277 -15.62 5.10 -8.61
#